data_dcc839a8cc9f79c09918066c7aa73623
#
_entry.id   dcc839a8cc9f79c09918066c7aa73623
#
_cell.length_a   1.000
_cell.length_b   1.000
_cell.length_c   1.000
_cell.angle_alpha   90.00
_cell.angle_beta   90.00
_cell.angle_gamma   90.00
#
_symmetry.space_group_name_H-M   'P 1'
#
loop_
_entity.id
_entity.type
_entity.pdbx_description
1 polymer ?
#
loop_
_entity_poly.entity_id
_entity_poly.type
_entity_poly.pdbx_seq_one_letter_code
_entity_poly.pdbx_strand_id
1 'polypeptide(L)'
;MASLLDQLSEMTVVVADTGDLEAIRKFTPRDATTNPSLILAAAQIPAYQSLIDEALRASRQMMGPNAPVEDVVHEALDEISVIFGKEILKIVPGRVSTEVDARLSYDISATVEKGRKLIRLYNNAGIS
;
A
#
# COMPACT_ATOMS: atom_id res chain seq x y z
N MET A 1 15.61 30.96 1.39
CA MET A 1 16.54 30.13 0.58
C MET A 1 15.82 28.84 0.30
N ALA A 2 15.73 28.42 -0.97
CA ALA A 2 15.08 27.16 -1.36
C ALA A 2 15.84 25.97 -0.75
N SER A 3 15.13 24.99 -0.22
CA SER A 3 15.74 23.75 0.28
C SER A 3 16.31 22.92 -0.87
N LEU A 4 17.11 21.91 -0.58
CA LEU A 4 17.58 20.96 -1.60
C LEU A 4 16.41 20.19 -2.24
N LEU A 5 15.35 19.93 -1.48
CA LEU A 5 14.14 19.30 -1.99
C LEU A 5 13.42 20.20 -2.99
N ASP A 6 13.29 21.49 -2.69
CA ASP A 6 12.68 22.47 -3.60
C ASP A 6 13.44 22.51 -4.94
N GLN A 7 14.78 22.58 -4.88
CA GLN A 7 15.63 22.59 -6.05
C GLN A 7 15.51 21.28 -6.85
N LEU A 8 15.45 20.11 -6.18
CA LEU A 8 15.27 18.83 -6.83
C LEU A 8 13.90 18.76 -7.53
N SER A 9 12.86 19.27 -6.90
CA SER A 9 11.49 19.28 -7.44
C SER A 9 11.34 20.11 -8.72
N GLU A 10 12.24 21.09 -8.95
CA GLU A 10 12.29 21.84 -10.21
C GLU A 10 12.92 21.03 -11.37
N MET A 11 13.74 20.04 -11.04
CA MET A 11 14.51 19.26 -12.04
C MET A 11 13.88 17.90 -12.35
N THR A 12 13.10 17.34 -11.44
CA THR A 12 12.53 15.99 -11.57
C THR A 12 11.23 15.83 -10.79
N VAL A 13 10.55 14.72 -11.01
CA VAL A 13 9.39 14.33 -10.22
C VAL A 13 9.86 13.65 -8.94
N VAL A 14 9.47 14.22 -7.80
CA VAL A 14 9.74 13.60 -6.50
C VAL A 14 8.66 12.57 -6.18
N VAL A 15 9.10 11.35 -5.91
CA VAL A 15 8.27 10.20 -5.53
C VAL A 15 8.68 9.77 -4.13
N ALA A 16 7.72 9.61 -3.23
CA ALA A 16 7.99 9.06 -1.89
C ALA A 16 8.00 7.54 -1.93
N ASP A 17 8.97 6.93 -1.26
CA ASP A 17 9.03 5.49 -1.03
C ASP A 17 8.89 5.21 0.47
N THR A 18 7.64 5.18 0.96
CA THR A 18 7.31 4.98 2.37
C THR A 18 5.84 4.63 2.58
N GLY A 19 5.54 3.93 3.68
CA GLY A 19 4.19 3.73 4.20
C GLY A 19 3.79 4.74 5.30
N ASP A 20 4.68 5.64 5.69
CA ASP A 20 4.41 6.66 6.71
C ASP A 20 3.61 7.82 6.11
N LEU A 21 2.30 7.84 6.39
CA LEU A 21 1.36 8.84 5.86
C LEU A 21 1.69 10.26 6.33
N GLU A 22 2.21 10.42 7.54
CA GLU A 22 2.58 11.74 8.07
C GLU A 22 3.83 12.31 7.36
N ALA A 23 4.81 11.44 7.07
CA ALA A 23 5.96 11.83 6.27
C ALA A 23 5.54 12.25 4.85
N ILE A 24 4.61 11.51 4.22
CA ILE A 24 4.08 11.87 2.89
C ILE A 24 3.38 13.22 2.93
N ARG A 25 2.54 13.49 3.94
CA ARG A 25 1.88 14.81 4.11
C ARG A 25 2.87 15.94 4.26
N LYS A 26 3.94 15.72 5.02
CA LYS A 26 4.96 16.75 5.29
C LYS A 26 5.72 17.16 4.03
N PHE A 27 6.07 16.19 3.18
CA PHE A 27 6.92 16.44 2.02
C PHE A 27 6.16 16.63 0.70
N THR A 28 4.85 16.36 0.69
CA THR A 28 3.94 16.56 -0.44
C THR A 28 4.52 16.10 -1.80
N PRO A 29 4.97 14.84 -1.93
CA PRO A 29 5.48 14.31 -3.18
C PRO A 29 4.37 14.23 -4.23
N ARG A 30 4.72 14.15 -5.52
CA ARG A 30 3.73 13.98 -6.58
C ARG A 30 3.13 12.58 -6.59
N ASP A 31 3.95 11.57 -6.47
CA ASP A 31 3.59 10.17 -6.51
C ASP A 31 4.18 9.45 -5.27
N ALA A 32 3.74 8.24 -4.99
CA ALA A 32 4.31 7.40 -3.95
C ALA A 32 4.44 5.94 -4.40
N THR A 33 5.44 5.26 -3.85
CA THR A 33 5.61 3.82 -3.97
C THR A 33 5.54 3.17 -2.59
N THR A 34 5.04 1.96 -2.52
CA THR A 34 5.06 1.13 -1.32
C THR A 34 5.55 -0.26 -1.68
N ASN A 35 6.12 -0.94 -0.70
CA ASN A 35 6.45 -2.35 -0.79
C ASN A 35 6.05 -3.07 0.50
N PRO A 36 6.01 -4.41 0.53
CA PRO A 36 5.57 -5.16 1.71
C PRO A 36 6.34 -4.81 2.99
N SER A 37 7.64 -4.52 2.91
CA SER A 37 8.45 -4.17 4.08
C SER A 37 8.10 -2.79 4.65
N LEU A 38 7.83 -1.82 3.79
CA LEU A 38 7.38 -0.48 4.19
C LEU A 38 5.98 -0.52 4.81
N ILE A 39 5.08 -1.33 4.24
CA ILE A 39 3.74 -1.55 4.80
C ILE A 39 3.83 -2.24 6.16
N LEU A 40 4.70 -3.25 6.32
CA LEU A 40 4.93 -3.90 7.61
C LEU A 40 5.46 -2.92 8.67
N ALA A 41 6.39 -2.05 8.30
CA ALA A 41 6.90 -1.01 9.20
C ALA A 41 5.80 -0.01 9.59
N ALA A 42 5.00 0.44 8.63
CA ALA A 42 3.86 1.33 8.88
C ALA A 42 2.79 0.68 9.76
N ALA A 43 2.53 -0.61 9.57
CA ALA A 43 1.57 -1.38 10.37
C ALA A 43 1.94 -1.46 11.88
N GLN A 44 3.20 -1.21 12.23
CA GLN A 44 3.67 -1.16 13.63
C GLN A 44 3.45 0.22 14.28
N ILE A 45 3.07 1.22 13.50
CA ILE A 45 2.79 2.57 14.03
C ILE A 45 1.41 2.55 14.70
N PRO A 46 1.31 2.88 16.00
CA PRO A 46 0.04 2.81 16.75
C PRO A 46 -1.10 3.63 16.10
N ALA A 47 -0.77 4.74 15.45
CA ALA A 47 -1.75 5.59 14.77
C ALA A 47 -2.47 4.89 13.61
N TYR A 48 -1.91 3.81 13.04
CA TYR A 48 -2.47 3.08 11.91
C TYR A 48 -3.12 1.75 12.30
N GLN A 49 -3.19 1.44 13.60
CA GLN A 49 -3.75 0.17 14.07
C GLN A 49 -5.18 -0.06 13.58
N SER A 50 -6.00 0.99 13.51
CA SER A 50 -7.37 0.89 13.00
C SER A 50 -7.45 0.42 11.54
N LEU A 51 -6.47 0.79 10.71
CA LEU A 51 -6.39 0.34 9.31
C LEU A 51 -6.07 -1.15 9.22
N ILE A 52 -5.19 -1.64 10.11
CA ILE A 52 -4.85 -3.06 10.21
C ILE A 52 -6.06 -3.87 10.68
N ASP A 53 -6.76 -3.39 11.69
CA ASP A 53 -7.95 -4.05 12.24
C ASP A 53 -9.09 -4.10 11.19
N GLU A 54 -9.21 -3.08 10.34
CA GLU A 54 -10.14 -3.04 9.22
C GLU A 54 -9.81 -4.14 8.20
N ALA A 55 -8.54 -4.24 7.78
CA ALA A 55 -8.09 -5.25 6.83
C ALA A 55 -8.32 -6.67 7.36
N LEU A 56 -7.94 -6.93 8.61
CA LEU A 56 -8.12 -8.23 9.24
C LEU A 56 -9.60 -8.64 9.33
N ARG A 57 -10.48 -7.69 9.67
CA ARG A 57 -11.93 -7.93 9.71
C ARG A 57 -12.49 -8.22 8.31
N ALA A 58 -12.13 -7.42 7.32
CA ALA A 58 -12.56 -7.62 5.93
C ALA A 58 -12.11 -9.00 5.40
N SER A 59 -10.84 -9.35 5.61
CA SER A 59 -10.29 -10.64 5.19
C SER A 59 -10.97 -11.82 5.89
N ARG A 60 -11.21 -11.72 7.21
CA ARG A 60 -11.92 -12.76 7.95
C ARG A 60 -13.36 -12.91 7.47
N GLN A 61 -14.04 -11.81 7.17
CA GLN A 61 -15.41 -11.84 6.67
C GLN A 61 -15.48 -12.48 5.26
N MET A 62 -14.51 -12.17 4.39
CA MET A 62 -14.44 -12.71 3.04
C MET A 62 -14.10 -14.20 3.02
N MET A 63 -13.13 -14.62 3.83
CA MET A 63 -12.66 -16.00 3.90
C MET A 63 -13.60 -16.93 4.70
N GLY A 64 -14.46 -16.35 5.53
CA GLY A 64 -15.40 -17.08 6.38
C GLY A 64 -14.81 -17.53 7.75
N PRO A 65 -15.71 -17.91 8.70
CA PRO A 65 -15.31 -18.15 10.09
C PRO A 65 -14.38 -19.37 10.26
N ASN A 66 -14.45 -20.33 9.36
CA ASN A 66 -13.70 -21.60 9.43
C ASN A 66 -12.40 -21.58 8.62
N ALA A 67 -12.07 -20.47 7.96
CA ALA A 67 -10.84 -20.39 7.18
C ALA A 67 -9.60 -20.50 8.08
N PRO A 68 -8.56 -21.23 7.65
CA PRO A 68 -7.29 -21.26 8.36
C PRO A 68 -6.74 -19.85 8.62
N VAL A 69 -6.16 -19.65 9.79
CA VAL A 69 -5.63 -18.32 10.18
C VAL A 69 -4.57 -17.85 9.18
N GLU A 70 -3.74 -18.75 8.69
CA GLU A 70 -2.68 -18.47 7.72
C GLU A 70 -3.25 -17.89 6.42
N ASP A 71 -4.34 -18.47 5.90
CA ASP A 71 -4.99 -17.99 4.68
C ASP A 71 -5.60 -16.60 4.89
N VAL A 72 -6.22 -16.37 6.07
CA VAL A 72 -6.74 -15.03 6.43
C VAL A 72 -5.64 -13.99 6.53
N VAL A 73 -4.48 -14.35 7.09
CA VAL A 73 -3.33 -13.45 7.17
C VAL A 73 -2.79 -13.12 5.78
N HIS A 74 -2.68 -14.10 4.89
CA HIS A 74 -2.26 -13.87 3.50
C HIS A 74 -3.21 -12.92 2.76
N GLU A 75 -4.52 -13.09 2.94
CA GLU A 75 -5.52 -12.19 2.38
C GLU A 75 -5.41 -10.79 2.98
N ALA A 76 -5.24 -10.71 4.29
CA ALA A 76 -5.12 -9.43 4.98
C ALA A 76 -3.89 -8.61 4.54
N LEU A 77 -2.79 -9.24 4.15
CA LEU A 77 -1.61 -8.52 3.63
C LEU A 77 -1.93 -7.77 2.34
N ASP A 78 -2.72 -8.35 1.45
CA ASP A 78 -3.16 -7.68 0.22
C ASP A 78 -4.12 -6.53 0.54
N GLU A 79 -5.09 -6.75 1.43
CA GLU A 79 -6.03 -5.73 1.91
C GLU A 79 -5.31 -4.56 2.59
N ILE A 80 -4.33 -4.83 3.47
CA ILE A 80 -3.52 -3.80 4.13
C ILE A 80 -2.80 -2.95 3.07
N SER A 81 -2.19 -3.58 2.06
CA SER A 81 -1.48 -2.86 1.00
C SER A 81 -2.41 -1.91 0.24
N VAL A 82 -3.63 -2.35 -0.07
CA VAL A 82 -4.64 -1.53 -0.75
C VAL A 82 -5.18 -0.43 0.16
N ILE A 83 -5.43 -0.70 1.44
CA ILE A 83 -5.89 0.30 2.41
C ILE A 83 -4.83 1.42 2.55
N PHE A 84 -3.56 1.08 2.73
CA PHE A 84 -2.49 2.08 2.78
C PHE A 84 -2.37 2.84 1.45
N GLY A 85 -2.42 2.16 0.32
CA GLY A 85 -2.41 2.81 -1.00
C GLY A 85 -3.57 3.80 -1.16
N LYS A 86 -4.76 3.45 -0.71
CA LYS A 86 -5.93 4.34 -0.70
C LYS A 86 -5.73 5.57 0.20
N GLU A 87 -5.16 5.38 1.40
CA GLU A 87 -4.85 6.51 2.29
C GLU A 87 -3.78 7.43 1.69
N ILE A 88 -2.76 6.88 1.04
CA ILE A 88 -1.73 7.65 0.32
C ILE A 88 -2.36 8.46 -0.81
N LEU A 89 -3.29 7.89 -1.59
CA LEU A 89 -3.99 8.57 -2.68
C LEU A 89 -4.86 9.76 -2.23
N LYS A 90 -5.20 9.85 -0.94
CA LYS A 90 -5.84 11.06 -0.38
C LYS A 90 -4.86 12.21 -0.17
N ILE A 91 -3.55 11.94 -0.21
CA ILE A 91 -2.49 12.89 0.11
C ILE A 91 -1.75 13.32 -1.17
N VAL A 92 -1.36 12.36 -2.00
CA VAL A 92 -0.61 12.64 -3.22
C VAL A 92 -1.54 12.98 -4.39
N PRO A 93 -1.20 13.98 -5.22
CA PRO A 93 -2.03 14.34 -6.38
C PRO A 93 -1.90 13.35 -7.55
N GLY A 94 -0.87 12.54 -7.56
CA GLY A 94 -0.56 11.60 -8.64
C GLY A 94 -0.98 10.17 -8.32
N ARG A 95 -0.03 9.24 -8.39
CA ARG A 95 -0.27 7.79 -8.33
C ARG A 95 0.40 7.16 -7.12
N VAL A 96 -0.15 6.01 -6.70
CA VAL A 96 0.54 5.07 -5.83
C VAL A 96 0.90 3.82 -6.61
N SER A 97 2.14 3.34 -6.45
CA SER A 97 2.58 2.04 -6.96
C SER A 97 2.65 1.06 -5.80
N THR A 98 1.86 0.00 -5.88
CA THR A 98 1.84 -1.09 -4.90
C THR A 98 2.58 -2.28 -5.49
N GLU A 99 3.61 -2.76 -4.82
CA GLU A 99 4.41 -3.88 -5.28
C GLU A 99 3.75 -5.22 -4.93
N VAL A 100 3.93 -6.20 -5.81
CA VAL A 100 3.62 -7.61 -5.52
C VAL A 100 4.69 -8.23 -4.62
N ASP A 101 4.35 -9.32 -3.94
CA ASP A 101 5.27 -10.05 -3.06
C ASP A 101 6.55 -10.48 -3.81
N ALA A 102 7.72 -10.11 -3.29
CA ALA A 102 9.02 -10.42 -3.88
C ALA A 102 9.28 -11.93 -4.01
N ARG A 103 8.61 -12.76 -3.22
CA ARG A 103 8.68 -14.24 -3.34
C ARG A 103 8.17 -14.76 -4.69
N LEU A 104 7.38 -13.95 -5.40
CA LEU A 104 6.85 -14.28 -6.73
C LEU A 104 7.78 -13.88 -7.88
N SER A 105 8.95 -13.30 -7.63
CA SER A 105 9.84 -12.72 -8.65
C SER A 105 10.24 -13.69 -9.77
N TYR A 106 10.25 -14.99 -9.51
CA TYR A 106 10.59 -16.02 -10.48
C TYR A 106 9.38 -16.83 -10.96
N ASP A 107 8.17 -16.46 -10.56
CA ASP A 107 6.91 -17.04 -11.02
C ASP A 107 6.07 -15.97 -11.75
N ILE A 108 6.19 -15.97 -13.07
CA ILE A 108 5.50 -14.98 -13.93
C ILE A 108 3.98 -15.09 -13.78
N SER A 109 3.44 -16.30 -13.75
CA SER A 109 1.99 -16.53 -13.65
C SER A 109 1.45 -16.00 -12.33
N ALA A 110 2.06 -16.39 -11.22
CA ALA A 110 1.66 -15.96 -9.89
C ALA A 110 1.82 -14.44 -9.70
N THR A 111 2.88 -13.84 -10.26
CA THR A 111 3.08 -12.38 -10.25
C THR A 111 1.94 -11.65 -10.97
N VAL A 112 1.57 -12.12 -12.17
CA VAL A 112 0.46 -11.53 -12.95
C VAL A 112 -0.87 -11.70 -12.23
N GLU A 113 -1.14 -12.86 -11.68
CA GLU A 113 -2.37 -13.13 -10.89
C GLU A 113 -2.46 -12.23 -9.66
N LYS A 114 -1.36 -12.07 -8.93
CA LYS A 114 -1.28 -11.17 -7.77
C LYS A 114 -1.53 -9.72 -8.19
N GLY A 115 -0.90 -9.24 -9.24
CA GLY A 115 -1.12 -7.89 -9.77
C GLY A 115 -2.58 -7.66 -10.15
N ARG A 116 -3.21 -8.61 -10.84
CA ARG A 116 -4.64 -8.55 -11.18
C ARG A 116 -5.54 -8.56 -9.94
N LYS A 117 -5.16 -9.30 -8.90
CA LYS A 117 -5.88 -9.30 -7.62
C LYS A 117 -5.82 -7.92 -6.98
N LEU A 118 -4.64 -7.31 -6.86
CA LEU A 118 -4.49 -5.95 -6.30
C LEU A 118 -5.32 -4.92 -7.08
N ILE A 119 -5.32 -4.98 -8.41
CA ILE A 119 -6.15 -4.10 -9.24
C ILE A 119 -7.64 -4.27 -8.91
N ARG A 120 -8.13 -5.51 -8.76
CA ARG A 120 -9.53 -5.75 -8.35
C ARG A 120 -9.83 -5.17 -6.97
N LEU A 121 -8.92 -5.32 -6.01
CA LEU A 121 -9.10 -4.77 -4.67
C LEU A 121 -9.16 -3.23 -4.70
N TYR A 122 -8.28 -2.58 -5.47
CA TYR A 122 -8.36 -1.14 -5.70
C TYR A 122 -9.67 -0.70 -6.34
N ASN A 123 -10.13 -1.40 -7.38
CA ASN A 123 -11.41 -1.12 -8.02
C ASN A 123 -12.59 -1.26 -7.04
N ASN A 124 -12.59 -2.30 -6.21
CA ASN A 124 -13.60 -2.50 -5.17
C ASN A 124 -13.57 -1.38 -4.11
N ALA A 125 -12.39 -0.81 -3.86
CA ALA A 125 -12.21 0.34 -2.98
C ALA A 125 -12.55 1.69 -3.63
N GLY A 126 -13.01 1.69 -4.90
CA GLY A 126 -13.41 2.87 -5.65
C GLY A 126 -12.24 3.63 -6.29
N ILE A 127 -11.09 2.98 -6.44
CA ILE A 127 -9.90 3.53 -7.11
C ILE A 127 -9.78 2.90 -8.50
N SER A 128 -9.69 3.71 -9.55
CA SER A 128 -9.57 3.30 -10.96
C SER A 128 -8.20 3.64 -11.55
#